data_dcca710ab2ba6aac2215946ada853a7a
#
_entry.id   dcca710ab2ba6aac2215946ada853a7a
#
_cell.length_a   1.000
_cell.length_b   1.000
_cell.length_c   1.000
_cell.angle_alpha   90.00
_cell.angle_beta   90.00
_cell.angle_gamma   90.00
#
_symmetry.space_group_name_H-M   'P 1'
#
loop_
_entity.id
_entity.type
_entity.pdbx_description
1 polymer ?
#
loop_
_entity_poly.entity_id
_entity_poly.type
_entity_poly.pdbx_seq_one_letter_code
_entity_poly.pdbx_strand_id
1 'polypeptide(L)'
;MEANIKWIDGVNFSALTESGNTILMDGPVENGGNNNGSRPTELLISGMGGCTAFDIVCMAKTKKIKIKNFNLKINAQRTNSKPSIINKIHCTYIIDSDEKNK
;
A
#
# COMPACT_ATOMS: atom_id res chain seq x y z
N MET A 1 13.60 10.90 5.76
CA MET A 1 12.36 10.17 6.12
C MET A 1 12.74 8.92 6.88
N GLU A 2 12.11 8.68 8.02
CA GLU A 2 12.45 7.54 8.88
C GLU A 2 11.24 6.73 9.26
N ALA A 3 11.47 5.43 9.47
CA ALA A 3 10.51 4.53 10.10
C ALA A 3 11.28 3.63 11.06
N ASN A 4 10.69 3.35 12.20
CA ASN A 4 11.29 2.46 13.20
C ASN A 4 10.45 1.20 13.29
N ILE A 5 11.09 0.05 13.05
CA ILE A 5 10.41 -1.24 13.05
C ILE A 5 10.79 -1.96 14.33
N LYS A 6 9.78 -2.29 15.13
CA LYS A 6 9.99 -2.98 16.41
C LYS A 6 9.40 -4.38 16.32
N TRP A 7 10.18 -5.37 16.75
CA TRP A 7 9.72 -6.75 16.85
C TRP A 7 8.86 -6.92 18.09
N ILE A 8 7.69 -7.52 17.93
CA ILE A 8 6.79 -7.80 19.04
C ILE A 8 6.95 -9.25 19.49
N ASP A 9 6.62 -10.19 18.63
CA ASP A 9 6.87 -11.60 18.84
C ASP A 9 6.68 -12.34 17.51
N GLY A 10 7.15 -13.59 17.43
CA GLY A 10 6.98 -14.40 16.22
C GLY A 10 7.44 -13.64 14.98
N VAL A 11 6.51 -13.37 14.06
CA VAL A 11 6.75 -12.57 12.86
C VAL A 11 5.91 -11.30 12.88
N ASN A 12 5.55 -10.86 14.07
CA ASN A 12 4.73 -9.67 14.29
C ASN A 12 5.62 -8.48 14.61
N PHE A 13 5.47 -7.40 13.83
CA PHE A 13 6.26 -6.18 13.97
C PHE A 13 5.35 -4.96 13.96
N SER A 14 5.76 -3.92 14.65
CA SER A 14 5.11 -2.61 14.51
C SER A 14 6.08 -1.62 13.90
N ALA A 15 5.59 -0.79 13.01
CA ALA A 15 6.37 0.28 12.41
C ALA A 15 5.84 1.62 12.88
N LEU A 16 6.72 2.46 13.41
CA LEU A 16 6.38 3.83 13.77
C LEU A 16 6.94 4.74 12.69
N THR A 17 6.07 5.47 12.02
CA THR A 17 6.47 6.37 10.96
C THR A 17 6.80 7.75 11.51
N GLU A 18 7.51 8.54 10.70
CA GLU A 18 7.89 9.89 11.08
C GLU A 18 6.69 10.80 11.35
N SER A 19 5.56 10.52 10.68
CA SER A 19 4.31 11.27 10.91
C SER A 19 3.62 10.89 12.23
N GLY A 20 4.15 9.92 12.98
CA GLY A 20 3.60 9.51 14.26
C GLY A 20 2.55 8.41 14.17
N ASN A 21 2.41 7.78 13.02
CA ASN A 21 1.43 6.70 12.85
C ASN A 21 2.10 5.35 13.05
N THR A 22 1.32 4.39 13.55
CA THR A 22 1.80 3.03 13.78
C THR A 22 1.14 2.08 12.79
N ILE A 23 1.94 1.21 12.20
CA ILE A 23 1.49 0.20 11.26
C ILE A 23 1.85 -1.17 11.82
N LEU A 24 0.86 -2.05 11.90
CA LEU A 24 1.08 -3.41 12.41
C LEU A 24 1.28 -4.36 11.24
N MET A 25 2.36 -5.14 11.30
CA MET A 25 2.69 -6.15 10.31
C MET A 25 2.72 -7.52 10.96
N ASP A 26 2.20 -8.51 10.27
CA ASP A 26 2.20 -9.88 10.78
C ASP A 26 2.18 -10.85 9.60
N GLY A 27 2.39 -12.13 9.90
CA GLY A 27 2.35 -13.19 8.93
C GLY A 27 1.20 -14.14 9.16
N PRO A 28 1.05 -15.13 8.28
CA PRO A 28 0.03 -16.16 8.45
C PRO A 28 0.43 -17.11 9.59
N VAL A 29 -0.57 -17.82 10.10
CA VAL A 29 -0.37 -18.74 11.24
C VAL A 29 0.67 -19.82 10.91
N GLU A 30 0.68 -20.33 9.68
CA GLU A 30 1.60 -21.37 9.24
C GLU A 30 3.07 -20.89 9.23
N ASN A 31 3.31 -19.59 9.27
CA ASN A 31 4.67 -19.03 9.34
C ASN A 31 4.99 -18.46 10.71
N GLY A 32 4.20 -18.78 11.72
CA GLY A 32 4.44 -18.32 13.09
C GLY A 32 3.76 -17.00 13.42
N GLY A 33 2.89 -16.52 12.55
CA GLY A 33 2.13 -15.30 12.81
C GLY A 33 0.77 -15.58 13.41
N ASN A 34 0.05 -14.51 13.71
CA ASN A 34 -1.32 -14.55 14.23
C ASN A 34 -2.31 -13.83 13.33
N ASN A 35 -1.85 -13.43 12.15
CA ASN A 35 -2.68 -12.69 11.19
C ASN A 35 -3.30 -11.43 11.80
N ASN A 36 -2.56 -10.75 12.66
CA ASN A 36 -3.00 -9.55 13.34
C ASN A 36 -2.64 -8.26 12.59
N GLY A 37 -2.02 -8.37 11.43
CA GLY A 37 -1.63 -7.22 10.64
C GLY A 37 -1.39 -7.62 9.21
N SER A 38 -1.12 -6.62 8.37
CA SER A 38 -0.83 -6.86 6.96
C SER A 38 0.56 -7.45 6.79
N ARG A 39 0.75 -8.17 5.69
CA ARG A 39 2.07 -8.64 5.31
C ARG A 39 2.93 -7.44 4.89
N PRO A 40 4.23 -7.44 5.19
CA PRO A 40 5.09 -6.33 4.75
C PRO A 40 5.01 -6.05 3.25
N THR A 41 4.95 -7.09 2.42
CA THR A 41 4.84 -6.92 0.98
C THR A 41 3.51 -6.27 0.59
N GLU A 42 2.43 -6.59 1.29
CA GLU A 42 1.13 -5.96 1.07
C GLU A 42 1.19 -4.46 1.36
N LEU A 43 1.92 -4.08 2.40
CA LEU A 43 2.11 -2.68 2.74
C LEU A 43 2.96 -1.96 1.70
N LEU A 44 3.92 -2.65 1.14
CA LEU A 44 4.78 -2.07 0.10
C LEU A 44 3.95 -1.69 -1.13
N ILE A 45 3.12 -2.61 -1.64
CA ILE A 45 2.29 -2.31 -2.79
C ILE A 45 1.17 -1.32 -2.46
N SER A 46 0.65 -1.37 -1.23
CA SER A 46 -0.35 -0.40 -0.78
C SER A 46 0.23 1.00 -0.75
N GLY A 47 1.47 1.13 -0.28
CA GLY A 47 2.16 2.42 -0.26
C GLY A 47 2.40 2.96 -1.65
N MET A 48 2.81 2.11 -2.59
CA MET A 48 2.99 2.50 -3.98
C MET A 48 1.68 3.03 -4.58
N GLY A 49 0.59 2.29 -4.35
CA GLY A 49 -0.73 2.71 -4.82
C GLY A 49 -1.17 4.01 -4.18
N GLY A 50 -0.92 4.16 -2.89
CA GLY A 50 -1.26 5.37 -2.15
C GLY A 50 -0.54 6.59 -2.68
N CYS A 51 0.76 6.46 -3.00
CA CYS A 51 1.52 7.56 -3.58
C CYS A 51 0.94 7.99 -4.93
N THR A 52 0.63 7.02 -5.78
CA THR A 52 0.06 7.32 -7.10
C THR A 52 -1.31 7.96 -6.97
N ALA A 53 -2.16 7.42 -6.10
CA ALA A 53 -3.50 7.96 -5.85
C ALA A 53 -3.43 9.39 -5.31
N PHE A 54 -2.51 9.63 -4.38
CA PHE A 54 -2.28 10.95 -3.82
C PHE A 54 -1.95 11.96 -4.92
N ASP A 55 -1.02 11.59 -5.81
CA ASP A 55 -0.60 12.47 -6.90
C ASP A 55 -1.75 12.77 -7.85
N ILE A 56 -2.57 11.77 -8.17
CA ILE A 56 -3.71 11.95 -9.06
C ILE A 56 -4.74 12.91 -8.45
N VAL A 57 -5.05 12.74 -7.17
CA VAL A 57 -6.00 13.61 -6.48
C VAL A 57 -5.48 15.05 -6.41
N CYS A 58 -4.19 15.22 -6.12
CA CYS A 58 -3.58 16.55 -6.08
C CYS A 58 -3.59 17.21 -7.45
N MET A 59 -3.32 16.44 -8.51
CA MET A 59 -3.32 16.93 -9.88
C MET A 59 -4.72 17.36 -10.30
N ALA A 60 -5.73 16.57 -9.97
CA ALA A 60 -7.12 16.89 -10.26
C ALA A 60 -7.53 18.19 -9.56
N LYS A 61 -7.11 18.35 -8.30
CA LYS A 61 -7.41 19.56 -7.53
C LYS A 61 -6.78 20.79 -8.18
N THR A 62 -5.55 20.69 -8.64
CA THR A 62 -4.85 21.78 -9.34
C THR A 62 -5.59 22.17 -10.62
N LYS A 63 -6.11 21.20 -11.34
CA LYS A 63 -6.85 21.43 -12.58
C LYS A 63 -8.34 21.70 -12.34
N LYS A 64 -8.75 21.81 -11.08
CA LYS A 64 -10.13 22.06 -10.67
C LYS A 64 -11.10 21.00 -11.17
N ILE A 65 -10.64 19.76 -11.27
CA ILE A 65 -11.47 18.61 -11.61
C ILE A 65 -11.96 18.00 -10.30
N LYS A 66 -13.26 17.85 -10.16
CA LYS A 66 -13.85 17.27 -8.97
C LYS A 66 -13.98 15.76 -9.16
N ILE A 67 -13.26 14.98 -8.32
CA ILE A 67 -13.35 13.53 -8.33
C ILE A 67 -14.45 13.10 -7.39
N LYS A 68 -15.40 12.32 -7.87
CA LYS A 68 -16.47 11.75 -7.05
C LYS A 68 -16.03 10.45 -6.39
N ASN A 69 -15.39 9.59 -7.15
CA ASN A 69 -14.94 8.29 -6.67
C ASN A 69 -13.60 7.96 -7.28
N PHE A 70 -12.77 7.29 -6.51
CA PHE A 70 -11.47 6.83 -6.96
C PHE A 70 -11.22 5.44 -6.37
N ASN A 71 -10.88 4.50 -7.22
CA ASN A 71 -10.49 3.18 -6.79
C ASN A 71 -9.26 2.74 -7.56
N LEU A 72 -8.28 2.21 -6.86
CA LEU A 72 -7.06 1.69 -7.46
C LEU A 72 -6.85 0.27 -6.96
N LYS A 73 -6.80 -0.66 -7.89
CA LYS A 73 -6.49 -2.04 -7.58
C LYS A 73 -5.09 -2.36 -8.08
N ILE A 74 -4.26 -2.91 -7.19
CA ILE A 74 -2.91 -3.31 -7.54
C ILE A 74 -2.81 -4.83 -7.43
N ASN A 75 -2.32 -5.44 -8.50
CA ASN A 75 -2.04 -6.87 -8.53
C ASN A 75 -0.54 -7.03 -8.71
N ALA A 76 0.11 -7.69 -7.77
CA ALA A 76 1.55 -7.89 -7.79
C ALA A 76 1.88 -9.38 -7.76
N GLN A 77 2.91 -9.77 -8.49
CA GLN A 77 3.40 -11.14 -8.50
C GLN A 77 4.78 -11.19 -7.84
N ARG A 78 5.04 -12.27 -7.15
CA ARG A 78 6.30 -12.48 -6.45
C ARG A 78 7.00 -13.72 -6.98
N THR A 79 8.32 -13.75 -6.87
CA THR A 79 9.08 -14.96 -7.18
C THR A 79 8.89 -16.01 -6.10
N ASN A 80 9.11 -17.26 -6.46
CA ASN A 80 9.06 -18.37 -5.49
C ASN A 80 10.40 -18.58 -4.78
N SER A 81 11.39 -17.75 -5.09
CA SER A 81 12.71 -17.84 -4.47
C SER A 81 12.73 -17.21 -3.08
N LYS A 82 13.79 -17.46 -2.34
CA LYS A 82 14.07 -16.82 -1.05
C LYS A 82 15.38 -16.04 -1.18
N PRO A 83 15.34 -14.70 -1.00
CA PRO A 83 14.16 -13.90 -0.68
C PRO A 83 13.20 -13.78 -1.87
N SER A 84 11.93 -13.65 -1.53
CA SER A 84 10.89 -13.46 -2.53
C SER A 84 10.91 -12.01 -3.03
N ILE A 85 10.84 -11.85 -4.35
CA ILE A 85 10.96 -10.54 -5.00
C ILE A 85 9.69 -10.27 -5.80
N ILE A 86 9.18 -9.04 -5.71
CA ILE A 86 8.09 -8.61 -6.58
C ILE A 86 8.66 -8.41 -7.97
N ASN A 87 8.16 -9.16 -8.95
CA ASN A 87 8.68 -9.11 -10.32
C ASN A 87 7.66 -8.61 -11.33
N LYS A 88 6.42 -8.37 -10.92
CA LYS A 88 5.39 -7.87 -11.83
C LYS A 88 4.30 -7.17 -11.03
N ILE A 89 3.93 -5.96 -11.49
CA ILE A 89 2.89 -5.15 -10.87
C ILE A 89 1.92 -4.70 -11.94
N HIS A 90 0.63 -4.85 -11.68
CA HIS A 90 -0.42 -4.37 -12.56
C HIS A 90 -1.36 -3.48 -11.77
N CYS A 91 -1.58 -2.26 -12.25
CA CYS A 91 -2.44 -1.27 -11.60
C CYS A 91 -3.67 -1.02 -12.45
N THR A 92 -4.84 -1.07 -11.82
CA THR A 92 -6.10 -0.76 -12.48
C THR A 92 -6.73 0.42 -11.77
N TYR A 93 -6.99 1.49 -12.52
CA TYR A 93 -7.57 2.74 -12.00
C TYR A 93 -9.01 2.86 -12.43
N ILE A 94 -9.90 3.17 -11.49
CA ILE A 94 -11.29 3.47 -11.77
C ILE A 94 -11.58 4.82 -11.17
N ILE A 95 -11.82 5.82 -12.01
CA ILE A 95 -12.02 7.21 -11.58
C ILE A 95 -13.35 7.71 -12.11
N ASP A 96 -14.17 8.24 -11.20
CA ASP A 96 -15.43 8.89 -11.53
C ASP A 96 -15.31 10.37 -11.19
N SER A 97 -15.57 11.24 -12.17
CA SER A 97 -15.46 12.68 -11.97
C SER A 97 -16.62 13.42 -12.65
N ASP A 98 -16.79 14.70 -12.25
CA ASP A 98 -17.81 15.56 -12.87
C ASP A 98 -17.38 16.06 -14.24
N GLU A 99 -16.08 15.99 -14.55
CA GLU A 99 -15.50 16.53 -15.79
C GLU A 99 -15.29 15.40 -16.79
N LYS A 100 -16.28 15.18 -17.64
CA LYS A 100 -16.25 14.02 -18.54
C LYS A 100 -15.29 14.15 -19.71
N ASN A 101 -14.92 15.34 -20.11
CA ASN A 101 -14.09 15.57 -21.29
C ASN A 101 -12.75 16.21 -20.99
N LYS A 102 -12.24 16.01 -19.83
CA LYS A 102 -10.99 16.67 -19.40
C LYS A 102 -9.86 15.70 -19.07
#